data_f4c4ac4db0d089660ed319d5a3fe3f2f
#
_entry.id   f4c4ac4db0d089660ed319d5a3fe3f2f
#
_cell.length_a   1.000
_cell.length_b   1.000
_cell.length_c   1.000
_cell.angle_alpha   90.00
_cell.angle_beta   90.00
_cell.angle_gamma   90.00
#
_symmetry.space_group_name_H-M   'P 1'
#
loop_
_entity.id
_entity.type
_entity.pdbx_description
1 polymer ?
#
loop_
_entity_poly.entity_id
_entity_poly.type
_entity_poly.pdbx_seq_one_letter_code
_entity_poly.pdbx_strand_id
1 'polypeptide(L)'
;MKTITVCLGFNKNLEEAVATYIDLFDAVFGNSKILGRNYFGEQEIKALRQVPEMSEEIMPGLAGDVKTIRFTLNGEEIVAFNGGAYFGKFHESVSFYVSCETQEQIDRLWGVLSDGGEEQPCGWVRDCFGVSWQVVPSFVWEIDEGPDRQKAERMNIALFGMRRIDISALRAALDER
;
A
#
# COMPACT_ATOMS: atom_id res chain seq x y z
N MET A 1 1.67 16.07 -12.56
CA MET A 1 2.23 14.75 -12.15
C MET A 1 3.63 14.98 -11.60
N LYS A 2 4.00 14.34 -10.50
CA LYS A 2 5.39 14.38 -10.00
C LYS A 2 6.32 13.69 -11.01
N THR A 3 7.61 14.04 -10.99
CA THR A 3 8.61 13.44 -11.90
C THR A 3 8.75 11.92 -11.69
N ILE A 4 8.60 11.48 -10.45
CA ILE A 4 8.59 10.06 -10.08
C ILE A 4 7.28 9.78 -9.36
N THR A 5 6.55 8.77 -9.78
CA THR A 5 5.26 8.36 -9.22
C THR A 5 5.26 6.83 -9.12
N VAL A 6 4.78 6.30 -7.99
CA VAL A 6 4.62 4.85 -7.83
C VAL A 6 3.55 4.35 -8.79
N CYS A 7 3.82 3.23 -9.46
CA CYS A 7 2.88 2.56 -10.36
C CYS A 7 2.67 1.11 -9.92
N LEU A 8 1.42 0.75 -9.63
CA LEU A 8 1.02 -0.57 -9.17
C LEU A 8 0.36 -1.35 -10.32
N GLY A 9 0.81 -2.58 -10.57
CA GLY A 9 0.22 -3.46 -11.57
C GLY A 9 -0.66 -4.54 -10.92
N PHE A 10 -1.95 -4.56 -11.25
CA PHE A 10 -2.95 -5.50 -10.73
C PHE A 10 -3.37 -6.54 -11.76
N ASN A 11 -3.89 -7.66 -11.28
CA ASN A 11 -4.52 -8.69 -12.11
C ASN A 11 -6.05 -8.55 -12.05
N LYS A 12 -6.62 -7.61 -12.82
CA LYS A 12 -8.07 -7.39 -13.00
C LYS A 12 -8.85 -6.95 -11.74
N ASN A 13 -8.19 -6.70 -10.62
CA ASN A 13 -8.81 -6.24 -9.37
C ASN A 13 -8.43 -4.79 -9.00
N LEU A 14 -8.00 -4.01 -9.98
CA LEU A 14 -7.58 -2.62 -9.83
C LEU A 14 -8.64 -1.73 -9.17
N GLU A 15 -9.89 -1.82 -9.64
CA GLU A 15 -10.96 -0.92 -9.18
C GLU A 15 -11.31 -1.17 -7.72
N GLU A 16 -11.38 -2.44 -7.32
CA GLU A 16 -11.64 -2.86 -5.96
C GLU A 16 -10.52 -2.40 -5.01
N ALA A 17 -9.27 -2.66 -5.39
CA ALA A 17 -8.11 -2.23 -4.61
C ALA A 17 -8.08 -0.71 -4.42
N VAL A 18 -8.22 0.07 -5.50
CA VAL A 18 -8.19 1.53 -5.44
C VAL A 18 -9.36 2.09 -4.64
N ALA A 19 -10.56 1.53 -4.76
CA ALA A 19 -11.70 1.95 -3.96
C ALA A 19 -11.45 1.71 -2.46
N THR A 20 -10.99 0.52 -2.09
CA THR A 20 -10.62 0.18 -0.71
C THR A 20 -9.59 1.14 -0.14
N TYR A 21 -8.52 1.43 -0.90
CA TYR A 21 -7.47 2.34 -0.43
C TYR A 21 -7.97 3.77 -0.26
N ILE A 22 -8.73 4.29 -1.23
CA ILE A 22 -9.27 5.66 -1.14
C ILE A 22 -10.19 5.79 0.07
N ASP A 23 -11.15 4.88 0.22
CA ASP A 23 -12.11 4.92 1.32
C ASP A 23 -11.40 4.84 2.68
N LEU A 24 -10.41 3.96 2.81
CA LEU A 24 -9.63 3.82 4.02
C LEU A 24 -8.81 5.08 4.34
N PHE A 25 -8.00 5.53 3.38
CA PHE A 25 -7.09 6.66 3.60
C PHE A 25 -7.82 7.99 3.74
N ASP A 26 -8.94 8.17 3.03
CA ASP A 26 -9.79 9.35 3.20
C ASP A 26 -10.45 9.39 4.59
N ALA A 27 -10.90 8.24 5.08
CA ALA A 27 -11.46 8.13 6.43
C ALA A 27 -10.45 8.34 7.56
N VAL A 28 -9.15 8.05 7.32
CA VAL A 28 -8.09 8.18 8.34
C VAL A 28 -7.39 9.54 8.28
N PHE A 29 -7.06 10.01 7.07
CA PHE A 29 -6.23 11.22 6.87
C PHE A 29 -6.94 12.32 6.07
N GLY A 30 -8.01 12.00 5.36
CA GLY A 30 -8.59 12.88 4.34
C GLY A 30 -7.73 12.94 3.06
N ASN A 31 -8.15 13.80 2.11
CA ASN A 31 -7.40 14.13 0.90
C ASN A 31 -7.02 12.94 -0.01
N SER A 32 -7.90 11.94 -0.07
CA SER A 32 -7.75 10.76 -0.93
C SER A 32 -8.86 10.73 -1.97
N LYS A 33 -8.52 10.63 -3.27
CA LYS A 33 -9.50 10.70 -4.35
C LYS A 33 -8.96 10.18 -5.67
N ILE A 34 -9.87 9.82 -6.58
CA ILE A 34 -9.55 9.54 -7.97
C ILE A 34 -9.25 10.85 -8.70
N LEU A 35 -8.13 10.87 -9.44
CA LEU A 35 -7.72 11.98 -10.30
C LEU A 35 -8.10 11.75 -11.77
N GLY A 36 -8.19 10.50 -12.20
CA GLY A 36 -8.58 10.14 -13.55
C GLY A 36 -8.57 8.65 -13.80
N ARG A 37 -9.32 8.23 -14.81
CA ARG A 37 -9.41 6.83 -15.29
C ARG A 37 -9.22 6.77 -16.79
N ASN A 38 -8.56 5.71 -17.27
CA ASN A 38 -8.53 5.35 -18.68
C ASN A 38 -9.08 3.92 -18.87
N TYR A 39 -9.59 3.67 -20.06
CA TYR A 39 -10.23 2.40 -20.40
C TYR A 39 -9.53 1.77 -21.61
N PHE A 40 -9.62 0.45 -21.73
CA PHE A 40 -9.11 -0.24 -22.91
C PHE A 40 -10.00 0.05 -24.14
N GLY A 41 -9.37 0.49 -25.22
CA GLY A 41 -10.00 0.66 -26.50
C GLY A 41 -10.08 -0.66 -27.29
N GLU A 42 -11.05 -0.79 -28.21
CA GLU A 42 -11.18 -1.96 -29.08
C GLU A 42 -9.91 -2.25 -29.88
N GLN A 43 -9.30 -1.22 -30.45
CA GLN A 43 -8.09 -1.36 -31.25
C GLN A 43 -6.86 -1.73 -30.41
N GLU A 44 -6.80 -1.26 -29.16
CA GLU A 44 -5.76 -1.66 -28.22
C GLU A 44 -5.86 -3.16 -27.88
N ILE A 45 -7.06 -3.64 -27.58
CA ILE A 45 -7.29 -5.07 -27.29
C ILE A 45 -7.00 -5.94 -28.52
N LYS A 46 -7.37 -5.49 -29.72
CA LYS A 46 -7.02 -6.19 -30.97
C LYS A 46 -5.49 -6.24 -31.15
N ALA A 47 -4.78 -5.16 -30.87
CA ALA A 47 -3.33 -5.12 -30.98
C ALA A 47 -2.66 -6.02 -29.93
N LEU A 48 -3.12 -6.01 -28.68
CA LEU A 48 -2.62 -6.89 -27.63
C LEU A 48 -2.73 -8.37 -28.00
N ARG A 49 -3.84 -8.80 -28.63
CA ARG A 49 -4.02 -10.17 -29.10
C ARG A 49 -3.07 -10.60 -30.23
N GLN A 50 -2.38 -9.65 -30.87
CA GLN A 50 -1.36 -9.95 -31.88
C GLN A 50 0.05 -10.10 -31.29
N VAL A 51 0.22 -9.78 -29.99
CA VAL A 51 1.51 -9.96 -29.30
C VAL A 51 1.71 -11.45 -29.02
N PRO A 52 2.79 -12.09 -29.50
CA PRO A 52 2.96 -13.54 -29.40
C PRO A 52 2.95 -14.07 -27.96
N GLU A 53 3.42 -13.27 -27.02
CA GLU A 53 3.50 -13.61 -25.59
C GLU A 53 2.15 -13.39 -24.83
N MET A 54 1.16 -12.78 -25.50
CA MET A 54 -0.13 -12.42 -24.89
C MET A 54 -1.19 -13.51 -25.18
N SER A 55 -1.35 -14.44 -24.25
CA SER A 55 -2.45 -15.40 -24.30
C SER A 55 -3.74 -14.83 -23.70
N GLU A 56 -4.89 -15.41 -24.03
CA GLU A 56 -6.18 -14.99 -23.45
C GLU A 56 -6.20 -15.08 -21.90
N GLU A 57 -5.42 -15.98 -21.31
CA GLU A 57 -5.32 -16.15 -19.85
C GLU A 57 -4.65 -14.97 -19.16
N ILE A 58 -3.68 -14.32 -19.84
CA ILE A 58 -2.92 -13.19 -19.29
C ILE A 58 -3.42 -11.83 -19.80
N MET A 59 -4.46 -11.81 -20.64
CA MET A 59 -5.05 -10.55 -21.10
C MET A 59 -5.48 -9.66 -19.92
N PRO A 60 -5.15 -8.37 -19.97
CA PRO A 60 -5.41 -7.43 -18.85
C PRO A 60 -6.89 -7.07 -18.69
N GLY A 61 -7.72 -7.26 -19.71
CA GLY A 61 -9.15 -6.95 -19.73
C GLY A 61 -9.72 -6.99 -21.14
N LEU A 62 -10.95 -6.51 -21.25
CA LEU A 62 -11.70 -6.36 -22.51
C LEU A 62 -11.81 -4.87 -22.89
N ALA A 63 -12.25 -4.60 -24.09
CA ALA A 63 -12.59 -3.22 -24.50
C ALA A 63 -13.70 -2.67 -23.59
N GLY A 64 -13.50 -1.47 -23.06
CA GLY A 64 -14.38 -0.83 -22.09
C GLY A 64 -14.03 -1.08 -20.63
N ASP A 65 -13.19 -2.07 -20.30
CA ASP A 65 -12.70 -2.29 -18.94
C ASP A 65 -11.71 -1.18 -18.53
N VAL A 66 -11.62 -0.90 -17.22
CA VAL A 66 -10.67 0.07 -16.71
C VAL A 66 -9.25 -0.42 -16.93
N LYS A 67 -8.47 0.42 -17.62
CA LYS A 67 -7.05 0.18 -17.92
C LYS A 67 -6.12 0.74 -16.84
N THR A 68 -6.32 2.02 -16.49
CA THR A 68 -5.50 2.70 -15.49
C THR A 68 -6.33 3.64 -14.63
N ILE A 69 -5.92 3.80 -13.38
CA ILE A 69 -6.46 4.81 -12.45
C ILE A 69 -5.29 5.63 -11.91
N ARG A 70 -5.44 6.96 -11.93
CA ARG A 70 -4.62 7.88 -11.14
C ARG A 70 -5.44 8.32 -9.93
N PHE A 71 -4.83 8.29 -8.76
CA PHE A 71 -5.49 8.62 -7.51
C PHE A 71 -4.51 9.19 -6.49
N THR A 72 -5.02 9.73 -5.40
CA THR A 72 -4.21 10.16 -4.25
C THR A 72 -4.57 9.35 -3.01
N LEU A 73 -3.57 9.08 -2.17
CA LEU A 73 -3.72 8.65 -0.79
C LEU A 73 -3.03 9.68 0.10
N ASN A 74 -3.80 10.33 0.97
CA ASN A 74 -3.32 11.46 1.80
C ASN A 74 -2.55 12.52 0.99
N GLY A 75 -3.03 12.81 -0.23
CA GLY A 75 -2.41 13.79 -1.14
C GLY A 75 -1.25 13.26 -1.99
N GLU A 76 -0.70 12.08 -1.71
CA GLU A 76 0.35 11.49 -2.54
C GLU A 76 -0.24 10.79 -3.77
N GLU A 77 0.25 11.18 -4.97
CA GLU A 77 -0.23 10.65 -6.24
C GLU A 77 0.32 9.25 -6.51
N ILE A 78 -0.56 8.33 -6.89
CA ILE A 78 -0.27 6.96 -7.27
C ILE A 78 -0.94 6.68 -8.61
N VAL A 79 -0.29 5.90 -9.45
CA VAL A 79 -0.86 5.31 -10.67
C VAL A 79 -1.05 3.83 -10.44
N ALA A 80 -2.15 3.28 -10.92
CA ALA A 80 -2.34 1.84 -10.93
C ALA A 80 -2.97 1.39 -12.25
N PHE A 81 -2.73 0.14 -12.67
CA PHE A 81 -3.24 -0.39 -13.92
C PHE A 81 -3.60 -1.87 -13.82
N ASN A 82 -4.54 -2.31 -14.65
CA ASN A 82 -4.81 -3.73 -14.90
C ASN A 82 -3.82 -4.24 -15.94
N GLY A 83 -2.96 -5.17 -15.53
CA GLY A 83 -1.91 -5.76 -16.36
C GLY A 83 -2.15 -7.25 -16.68
N GLY A 84 -3.27 -7.82 -16.22
CA GLY A 84 -3.57 -9.23 -16.35
C GLY A 84 -2.72 -10.13 -15.46
N ALA A 85 -2.77 -11.43 -15.68
CA ALA A 85 -2.12 -12.43 -14.81
C ALA A 85 -0.58 -12.37 -14.77
N TYR A 86 0.03 -11.58 -15.65
CA TYR A 86 1.46 -11.30 -15.58
C TYR A 86 1.83 -10.44 -14.37
N PHE A 87 0.92 -9.53 -13.97
CA PHE A 87 1.05 -8.62 -12.83
C PHE A 87 0.25 -9.11 -11.60
N GLY A 88 0.20 -8.33 -10.55
CA GLY A 88 -0.48 -8.68 -9.30
C GLY A 88 0.32 -9.63 -8.41
N LYS A 89 1.65 -9.71 -8.64
CA LYS A 89 2.60 -10.47 -7.82
C LYS A 89 3.51 -9.48 -7.11
N PHE A 90 2.96 -8.85 -6.09
CA PHE A 90 3.74 -7.91 -5.27
C PHE A 90 4.69 -8.68 -4.35
N HIS A 91 5.75 -8.00 -3.91
CA HIS A 91 6.76 -8.54 -3.01
C HIS A 91 7.13 -7.50 -1.96
N GLU A 92 7.41 -7.93 -0.75
CA GLU A 92 7.70 -7.09 0.42
C GLU A 92 8.96 -6.21 0.27
N SER A 93 9.82 -6.47 -0.73
CA SER A 93 10.95 -5.58 -1.01
C SER A 93 10.52 -4.18 -1.48
N VAL A 94 9.23 -4.00 -1.79
CA VAL A 94 8.60 -2.69 -2.02
C VAL A 94 7.34 -2.62 -1.16
N SER A 95 7.22 -1.56 -0.37
CA SER A 95 6.08 -1.34 0.51
C SER A 95 5.74 0.14 0.62
N PHE A 96 4.50 0.44 1.00
CA PHE A 96 4.12 1.77 1.42
C PHE A 96 4.39 1.92 2.92
N TYR A 97 5.18 2.92 3.28
CA TYR A 97 5.42 3.30 4.66
C TYR A 97 4.41 4.37 5.07
N VAL A 98 3.55 4.05 6.03
CA VAL A 98 2.47 4.92 6.50
C VAL A 98 2.77 5.38 7.91
N SER A 99 3.11 6.66 8.05
CA SER A 99 3.35 7.30 9.35
C SER A 99 2.03 7.68 10.01
N CYS A 100 1.81 7.21 11.23
CA CYS A 100 0.59 7.45 12.02
C CYS A 100 0.90 8.28 13.27
N GLU A 101 0.08 9.29 13.54
CA GLU A 101 0.21 10.14 14.73
C GLU A 101 -0.48 9.54 15.96
N THR A 102 -1.51 8.74 15.75
CA THR A 102 -2.35 8.21 16.83
C THR A 102 -2.57 6.71 16.73
N GLN A 103 -2.90 6.09 17.87
CA GLN A 103 -3.27 4.67 17.91
C GLN A 103 -4.53 4.40 17.09
N GLU A 104 -5.49 5.32 17.06
CA GLU A 104 -6.72 5.17 16.27
C GLU A 104 -6.42 5.07 14.77
N GLN A 105 -5.47 5.86 14.25
CA GLN A 105 -5.03 5.76 12.86
C GLN A 105 -4.43 4.38 12.56
N ILE A 106 -3.54 3.90 13.44
CA ILE A 106 -2.94 2.55 13.33
C ILE A 106 -4.04 1.49 13.32
N ASP A 107 -4.96 1.55 14.28
CA ASP A 107 -6.00 0.54 14.46
C ASP A 107 -6.95 0.47 13.24
N ARG A 108 -7.33 1.62 12.69
CA ARG A 108 -8.19 1.69 11.50
C ARG A 108 -7.49 1.16 10.25
N LEU A 109 -6.25 1.59 10.01
CA LEU A 109 -5.46 1.09 8.88
C LEU A 109 -5.25 -0.42 9.00
N TRP A 110 -4.80 -0.87 10.17
CA TRP A 110 -4.53 -2.28 10.42
C TRP A 110 -5.77 -3.15 10.23
N GLY A 111 -6.91 -2.72 10.78
CA GLY A 111 -8.16 -3.48 10.70
C GLY A 111 -8.64 -3.74 9.26
N VAL A 112 -8.43 -2.78 8.34
CA VAL A 112 -8.82 -2.95 6.93
C VAL A 112 -7.73 -3.66 6.13
N LEU A 113 -6.46 -3.28 6.31
CA LEU A 113 -5.36 -3.85 5.52
C LEU A 113 -5.06 -5.31 5.88
N SER A 114 -5.36 -5.74 7.11
CA SER A 114 -5.17 -7.15 7.52
C SER A 114 -6.37 -8.04 7.18
N ASP A 115 -7.52 -7.47 6.85
CA ASP A 115 -8.70 -8.24 6.49
C ASP A 115 -8.49 -8.99 5.16
N GLY A 116 -8.51 -10.32 5.23
CA GLY A 116 -8.17 -11.19 4.11
C GLY A 116 -6.70 -11.13 3.68
N GLY A 117 -5.86 -10.42 4.43
CA GLY A 117 -4.43 -10.26 4.22
C GLY A 117 -3.56 -11.11 5.16
N GLU A 118 -2.32 -10.69 5.36
CA GLU A 118 -1.35 -11.36 6.23
C GLU A 118 -0.66 -10.36 7.15
N GLU A 119 -0.88 -10.51 8.44
CA GLU A 119 -0.17 -9.72 9.46
C GLU A 119 1.27 -10.20 9.61
N GLN A 120 2.21 -9.25 9.59
CA GLN A 120 3.64 -9.51 9.70
C GLN A 120 4.23 -8.72 10.89
N PRO A 121 5.45 -9.04 11.35
CA PRO A 121 6.09 -8.31 12.45
C PRO A 121 6.37 -6.84 12.15
N CYS A 122 6.60 -6.03 13.18
CA CYS A 122 7.08 -4.64 13.09
C CYS A 122 6.13 -3.68 12.36
N GLY A 123 4.83 -3.88 12.44
CA GLY A 123 3.87 -3.01 11.75
C GLY A 123 3.69 -3.32 10.27
N TRP A 124 4.28 -4.41 9.77
CA TRP A 124 4.08 -4.84 8.39
C TRP A 124 2.78 -5.62 8.23
N VAL A 125 2.11 -5.37 7.13
CA VAL A 125 0.92 -6.10 6.70
C VAL A 125 0.91 -6.22 5.17
N ARG A 126 0.61 -7.41 4.66
CA ARG A 126 0.31 -7.61 3.25
C ARG A 126 -1.20 -7.72 3.11
N ASP A 127 -1.80 -6.84 2.31
CA ASP A 127 -3.26 -6.81 2.15
C ASP A 127 -3.77 -7.96 1.24
N CYS A 128 -5.10 -8.07 1.13
CA CYS A 128 -5.75 -9.09 0.30
C CYS A 128 -5.46 -8.94 -1.20
N PHE A 129 -4.97 -7.79 -1.66
CA PHE A 129 -4.53 -7.55 -3.03
C PHE A 129 -3.05 -7.89 -3.24
N GLY A 130 -2.32 -8.22 -2.16
CA GLY A 130 -0.90 -8.57 -2.14
C GLY A 130 0.05 -7.40 -1.96
N VAL A 131 -0.46 -6.17 -1.82
CA VAL A 131 0.39 -4.99 -1.58
C VAL A 131 0.88 -4.96 -0.15
N SER A 132 2.16 -4.62 0.04
CA SER A 132 2.79 -4.55 1.37
C SER A 132 2.77 -3.13 1.92
N TRP A 133 2.40 -3.02 3.18
CA TRP A 133 2.29 -1.79 3.95
C TRP A 133 3.10 -1.89 5.24
N GLN A 134 3.66 -0.77 5.69
CA GLN A 134 4.23 -0.60 7.01
C GLN A 134 3.42 0.47 7.74
N VAL A 135 2.68 0.09 8.78
CA VAL A 135 1.83 1.00 9.55
C VAL A 135 2.53 1.31 10.87
N VAL A 136 3.17 2.47 10.94
CA VAL A 136 4.17 2.78 11.97
C VAL A 136 3.91 4.16 12.60
N PRO A 137 4.13 4.35 13.91
CA PRO A 137 4.08 5.67 14.52
C PRO A 137 5.10 6.64 13.91
N SER A 138 4.70 7.90 13.68
CA SER A 138 5.55 8.93 13.06
C SER A 138 6.87 9.17 13.79
N PHE A 139 6.87 9.07 15.12
CA PHE A 139 8.05 9.29 15.95
C PHE A 139 9.15 8.21 15.80
N VAL A 140 8.86 7.08 15.15
CA VAL A 140 9.85 6.00 14.97
C VAL A 140 11.05 6.49 14.18
N TRP A 141 10.85 7.24 13.09
CA TRP A 141 11.93 7.84 12.32
C TRP A 141 12.78 8.82 13.13
N GLU A 142 12.14 9.69 13.91
CA GLU A 142 12.84 10.68 14.74
C GLU A 142 13.78 10.02 15.74
N ILE A 143 13.36 8.91 16.34
CA ILE A 143 14.15 8.15 17.30
C ILE A 143 15.26 7.38 16.60
N ASP A 144 14.94 6.72 15.49
CA ASP A 144 15.89 5.86 14.77
C ASP A 144 17.05 6.67 14.15
N GLU A 145 16.77 7.87 13.63
CA GLU A 145 17.76 8.81 13.11
C GLU A 145 18.39 9.68 14.21
N GLY A 146 17.84 9.66 15.42
CA GLY A 146 18.30 10.47 16.55
C GLY A 146 19.69 10.08 17.07
N PRO A 147 20.31 10.95 17.89
CA PRO A 147 21.66 10.70 18.41
C PRO A 147 21.71 9.63 19.51
N ASP A 148 20.59 9.31 20.17
CA ASP A 148 20.51 8.32 21.23
C ASP A 148 20.34 6.90 20.65
N ARG A 149 21.47 6.27 20.35
CA ARG A 149 21.50 4.93 19.76
C ARG A 149 20.91 3.86 20.68
N GLN A 150 21.04 4.02 22.01
CA GLN A 150 20.48 3.05 22.96
C GLN A 150 18.96 3.14 22.99
N LYS A 151 18.41 4.34 22.91
CA LYS A 151 16.96 4.55 22.79
C LYS A 151 16.41 3.95 21.50
N ALA A 152 17.08 4.16 20.37
CA ALA A 152 16.72 3.57 19.10
C ALA A 152 16.75 2.02 19.15
N GLU A 153 17.77 1.45 19.77
CA GLU A 153 17.89 -0.01 19.92
C GLU A 153 16.75 -0.58 20.78
N ARG A 154 16.41 0.03 21.92
CA ARG A 154 15.25 -0.40 22.74
C ARG A 154 13.95 -0.35 21.96
N MET A 155 13.72 0.73 21.22
CA MET A 155 12.55 0.87 20.35
C MET A 155 12.47 -0.28 19.32
N ASN A 156 13.56 -0.53 18.61
CA ASN A 156 13.59 -1.57 17.57
C ASN A 156 13.38 -2.97 18.16
N ILE A 157 13.94 -3.26 19.34
CA ILE A 157 13.69 -4.53 20.06
C ILE A 157 12.19 -4.66 20.40
N ALA A 158 11.57 -3.60 20.90
CA ALA A 158 10.13 -3.61 21.19
C ALA A 158 9.28 -3.81 19.93
N LEU A 159 9.64 -3.14 18.83
CA LEU A 159 8.98 -3.30 17.52
C LEU A 159 9.03 -4.75 17.02
N PHE A 160 10.14 -5.46 17.17
CA PHE A 160 10.26 -6.86 16.74
C PHE A 160 9.26 -7.79 17.42
N GLY A 161 8.78 -7.44 18.60
CA GLY A 161 7.77 -8.19 19.35
C GLY A 161 6.32 -7.87 18.94
N MET A 162 6.09 -6.88 18.10
CA MET A 162 4.76 -6.41 17.73
C MET A 162 4.41 -6.78 16.28
N ARG A 163 3.15 -7.14 16.02
CA ARG A 163 2.55 -7.12 14.68
C ARG A 163 1.89 -5.77 14.47
N ARG A 164 0.67 -5.60 14.93
CA ARG A 164 0.07 -4.28 15.07
C ARG A 164 0.79 -3.51 16.18
N ILE A 165 1.26 -2.32 15.89
CA ILE A 165 2.02 -1.52 16.84
C ILE A 165 1.09 -0.91 17.88
N ASP A 166 1.46 -1.06 19.15
CA ASP A 166 0.88 -0.37 20.29
C ASP A 166 1.80 0.80 20.68
N ILE A 167 1.33 2.02 20.44
CA ILE A 167 2.09 3.25 20.73
C ILE A 167 2.43 3.35 22.22
N SER A 168 1.50 2.94 23.10
CA SER A 168 1.72 3.04 24.56
C SER A 168 2.82 2.09 25.00
N ALA A 169 2.76 0.84 24.57
CA ALA A 169 3.78 -0.17 24.86
C ALA A 169 5.14 0.22 24.25
N LEU A 170 5.14 0.76 23.02
CA LEU A 170 6.37 1.21 22.38
C LEU A 170 7.01 2.39 23.14
N ARG A 171 6.21 3.35 23.59
CA ARG A 171 6.71 4.48 24.40
C ARG A 171 7.24 4.01 25.75
N ALA A 172 6.58 3.05 26.41
CA ALA A 172 7.06 2.48 27.68
C ALA A 172 8.47 1.87 27.53
N ALA A 173 8.73 1.15 26.45
CA ALA A 173 10.05 0.60 26.15
C ALA A 173 11.15 1.68 25.96
N LEU A 174 10.79 2.89 25.57
CA LEU A 174 11.74 4.00 25.44
C LEU A 174 12.20 4.57 26.79
N ASP A 175 11.36 4.44 27.83
CA ASP A 175 11.60 5.00 29.17
C ASP A 175 12.34 4.00 30.08
N GLU A 176 12.48 2.75 29.68
CA GLU A 176 13.30 1.75 30.39
C GLU A 176 14.78 2.15 30.35
N ARG A 177 15.46 2.08 31.53
CA ARG A 177 16.86 2.45 31.71
C ARG A 177 17.79 1.25 31.66
#